data_7f33a537c43fe3ed68501cd655bb8905
#
_entry.id   7f33a537c43fe3ed68501cd655bb8905
#
_cell.length_a   1.000
_cell.length_b   1.000
_cell.length_c   1.000
_cell.angle_alpha   90.00
_cell.angle_beta   90.00
_cell.angle_gamma   90.00
#
_symmetry.space_group_name_H-M   'P 1'
#
loop_
_entity.id
_entity.type
_entity.pdbx_description
1 polymer ?
#
loop_
_entity_poly.entity_id
_entity_poly.type
_entity_poly.pdbx_seq_one_letter_code
_entity_poly.pdbx_strand_id
1 'polypeptide(L)'
;MRTEVLEALRSAALYHPTYGDLTGFGSVVLPSTGRHSFPEIVDPLLIHLTATTRCNARCKGCISSAVTFKDSSAAAVDDTLPERDVEGIARLIERDHAGPAIICIYGGEPLLVPDKLDRFIALFHKRLPDRTVRFMIYTNGELLKQAIERCPRLAEEVWLYSVSIDGGVRQHNEIRRGTDLRRIRQNLRSLKQNYGGQVLMWSTLREEQSLRDCFDEFISLHDTGIANHFFWHWVETGEPMRDVAGYANAYELDLRSIMETYLARLSHSELLSIVHINELVLYYLTGKSRGSSGCGVELARNYDVMGGQVRPCADLPPEYALGRIENDGSLAISESGLEMLVDYKHALGCYDCGVHSYCGGRCPVQALTSTVDRLVQYCQMMRLHVAVIGDYIGEIEKRLTHHSITMRDLWERSAYYAQLTDVTP
;
A
#
# COMPACT_ATOMS: atom_id res chain seq x y z
N MET A 1 -3.13 28.07 -6.43
CA MET A 1 -1.68 28.17 -6.28
C MET A 1 -1.17 29.14 -7.34
N ARG A 2 -0.22 30.05 -7.03
CA ARG A 2 0.27 31.03 -7.99
C ARG A 2 1.14 30.37 -9.04
N THR A 3 1.09 30.83 -10.29
CA THR A 3 1.82 30.25 -11.43
C THR A 3 3.33 30.10 -11.17
N GLU A 4 3.94 31.08 -10.50
CA GLU A 4 5.35 31.07 -10.09
C GLU A 4 5.72 29.90 -9.15
N VAL A 5 4.81 29.54 -8.22
CA VAL A 5 5.01 28.39 -7.32
C VAL A 5 4.94 27.08 -8.10
N LEU A 6 4.08 27.02 -9.12
CA LEU A 6 3.95 25.85 -10.00
C LEU A 6 5.19 25.62 -10.88
N GLU A 7 5.75 26.70 -11.42
CA GLU A 7 6.98 26.63 -12.21
C GLU A 7 8.18 26.24 -11.35
N ALA A 8 8.27 26.77 -10.14
CA ALA A 8 9.32 26.38 -9.19
C ALA A 8 9.20 24.90 -8.78
N LEU A 9 7.99 24.41 -8.56
CA LEU A 9 7.71 23.02 -8.27
C LEU A 9 8.10 22.09 -9.42
N ARG A 10 7.72 22.44 -10.65
CA ARG A 10 8.09 21.66 -11.84
C ARG A 10 9.60 21.58 -11.99
N SER A 11 10.30 22.70 -11.88
CA SER A 11 11.76 22.77 -11.99
C SER A 11 12.45 21.92 -10.92
N ALA A 12 12.06 22.07 -9.65
CA ALA A 12 12.63 21.30 -8.53
C ALA A 12 12.32 19.78 -8.64
N ALA A 13 11.09 19.42 -9.06
CA ALA A 13 10.71 18.02 -9.23
C ALA A 13 11.47 17.33 -10.40
N LEU A 14 12.01 18.10 -11.32
CA LEU A 14 12.76 17.59 -12.47
C LEU A 14 14.27 17.44 -12.22
N TYR A 15 14.77 17.94 -11.09
CA TYR A 15 16.19 17.88 -10.75
C TYR A 15 16.48 16.77 -9.74
N HIS A 16 17.50 15.97 -9.99
CA HIS A 16 18.03 14.99 -9.03
C HIS A 16 19.52 15.27 -8.77
N PRO A 17 20.00 15.23 -7.50
CA PRO A 17 21.39 15.57 -7.16
C PRO A 17 22.43 14.74 -7.88
N THR A 18 22.15 13.45 -8.10
CA THR A 18 23.08 12.51 -8.76
C THR A 18 22.98 12.57 -10.29
N TYR A 19 21.77 12.67 -10.81
CA TYR A 19 21.51 12.59 -12.26
C TYR A 19 21.29 13.95 -12.92
N GLY A 20 21.30 15.04 -12.14
CA GLY A 20 21.04 16.38 -12.64
C GLY A 20 19.60 16.60 -13.05
N ASP A 21 19.40 17.23 -14.20
CA ASP A 21 18.07 17.48 -14.71
C ASP A 21 17.38 16.18 -15.14
N LEU A 22 16.31 15.80 -14.43
CA LEU A 22 15.52 14.62 -14.72
C LEU A 22 14.54 14.82 -15.91
N THR A 23 14.58 15.96 -16.61
CA THR A 23 13.87 16.11 -17.89
C THR A 23 14.33 15.07 -18.91
N GLY A 24 15.62 14.68 -18.86
CA GLY A 24 16.15 13.55 -19.64
C GLY A 24 15.54 12.20 -19.27
N PHE A 25 15.18 12.01 -18.01
CA PHE A 25 14.42 10.85 -17.53
C PHE A 25 12.92 10.98 -17.77
N GLY A 26 12.41 12.19 -18.03
CA GLY A 26 11.05 12.42 -18.51
C GLY A 26 10.84 11.80 -19.89
N SER A 27 11.91 11.60 -20.66
CA SER A 27 11.92 10.81 -21.90
C SER A 27 12.10 9.30 -21.64
N VAL A 28 12.42 8.87 -20.42
CA VAL A 28 12.06 7.55 -19.90
C VAL A 28 10.57 7.60 -19.52
N VAL A 29 9.77 8.11 -20.41
CA VAL A 29 8.45 7.58 -20.69
C VAL A 29 8.67 6.08 -20.66
N LEU A 30 8.03 5.40 -19.75
CA LEU A 30 7.91 3.94 -19.77
C LEU A 30 7.91 3.53 -21.22
N PRO A 31 9.03 3.08 -21.83
CA PRO A 31 8.99 2.71 -23.21
C PRO A 31 8.10 1.51 -23.22
N SER A 32 6.82 1.79 -23.46
CA SER A 32 5.89 0.72 -23.71
C SER A 32 6.47 0.01 -24.89
N THR A 33 7.07 -1.14 -24.63
CA THR A 33 7.53 -1.94 -25.72
C THR A 33 6.34 -2.44 -26.53
N GLY A 34 5.11 -2.36 -25.96
CA GLY A 34 3.89 -2.89 -26.57
C GLY A 34 4.01 -4.36 -26.93
N ARG A 35 5.09 -5.03 -26.49
CA ARG A 35 5.41 -6.42 -26.86
C ARG A 35 4.57 -7.42 -26.09
N HIS A 36 4.06 -7.01 -24.93
CA HIS A 36 3.25 -7.87 -24.08
C HIS A 36 1.89 -7.22 -23.80
N SER A 37 0.85 -8.04 -23.78
CA SER A 37 -0.48 -7.58 -23.38
C SER A 37 -0.61 -7.61 -21.85
N PHE A 38 -1.24 -6.57 -21.31
CA PHE A 38 -1.64 -6.57 -19.92
C PHE A 38 -2.70 -7.69 -19.72
N PRO A 39 -2.62 -8.49 -18.64
CA PRO A 39 -3.58 -9.57 -18.42
C PRO A 39 -4.98 -9.01 -18.18
N GLU A 40 -5.99 -9.73 -18.67
CA GLU A 40 -7.38 -9.44 -18.29
C GLU A 40 -7.57 -9.80 -16.82
N ILE A 41 -8.01 -8.82 -16.06
CA ILE A 41 -8.26 -8.91 -14.62
C ILE A 41 -9.62 -8.31 -14.28
N VAL A 42 -10.20 -8.81 -13.22
CA VAL A 42 -11.37 -8.20 -12.59
C VAL A 42 -10.91 -7.53 -11.30
N ASP A 43 -10.90 -6.20 -11.30
CA ASP A 43 -10.54 -5.44 -10.12
C ASP A 43 -11.59 -5.63 -9.01
N PRO A 44 -11.18 -6.03 -7.81
CA PRO A 44 -12.07 -6.08 -6.66
C PRO A 44 -12.45 -4.67 -6.19
N LEU A 45 -13.57 -4.55 -5.53
CA LEU A 45 -13.86 -3.40 -4.69
C LEU A 45 -13.03 -3.52 -3.41
N LEU A 46 -12.34 -2.45 -3.02
CA LEU A 46 -11.55 -2.39 -1.80
C LEU A 46 -12.31 -1.61 -0.73
N ILE A 47 -12.46 -2.21 0.44
CA ILE A 47 -13.07 -1.55 1.58
C ILE A 47 -12.17 -1.73 2.80
N HIS A 48 -11.61 -0.64 3.27
CA HIS A 48 -10.87 -0.61 4.51
C HIS A 48 -11.82 -0.42 5.68
N LEU A 49 -11.71 -1.27 6.69
CA LEU A 49 -12.48 -1.17 7.92
C LEU A 49 -11.54 -0.85 9.08
N THR A 50 -11.69 0.32 9.67
CA THR A 50 -11.03 0.64 10.94
C THR A 50 -11.68 -0.17 12.07
N ALA A 51 -11.02 -1.25 12.47
CA ALA A 51 -11.51 -2.15 13.52
C ALA A 51 -11.49 -1.50 14.92
N THR A 52 -10.44 -0.74 15.20
CA THR A 52 -10.26 0.05 16.39
C THR A 52 -9.21 1.14 16.14
N THR A 53 -9.32 2.25 16.83
CA THR A 53 -8.30 3.32 16.79
C THR A 53 -7.20 3.13 17.83
N ARG A 54 -7.39 2.19 18.77
CA ARG A 54 -6.38 1.86 19.78
C ARG A 54 -5.22 1.08 19.17
N CYS A 55 -4.01 1.32 19.69
CA CYS A 55 -2.81 0.59 19.29
C CYS A 55 -1.94 0.30 20.51
N ASN A 56 -1.32 -0.89 20.54
CA ASN A 56 -0.34 -1.28 21.54
C ASN A 56 1.09 -0.77 21.22
N ALA A 57 1.30 -0.18 20.05
CA ALA A 57 2.56 0.39 19.60
C ALA A 57 2.54 1.93 19.57
N ARG A 58 3.74 2.54 19.48
CA ARG A 58 3.96 3.99 19.34
C ARG A 58 5.04 4.24 18.28
N CYS A 59 4.73 3.88 17.05
CA CYS A 59 5.66 3.96 15.93
C CYS A 59 6.03 5.42 15.63
N LYS A 60 7.30 5.66 15.29
CA LYS A 60 7.75 6.96 14.82
C LYS A 60 7.13 7.25 13.45
N GLY A 61 6.48 8.41 13.29
CA GLY A 61 5.83 8.80 12.04
C GLY A 61 4.67 7.88 11.65
N CYS A 62 3.86 7.47 12.62
CA CYS A 62 2.62 6.76 12.34
C CYS A 62 1.58 7.74 11.77
N ILE A 63 1.15 7.52 10.52
CA ILE A 63 0.20 8.40 9.84
C ILE A 63 -1.14 8.44 10.59
N SER A 64 -1.66 7.29 11.02
CA SER A 64 -2.91 7.19 11.77
C SER A 64 -2.91 8.04 13.04
N SER A 65 -1.78 8.14 13.76
CA SER A 65 -1.68 8.98 14.97
C SER A 65 -1.55 10.46 14.64
N ALA A 66 -1.10 10.81 13.46
CA ALA A 66 -0.87 12.20 13.06
C ALA A 66 -2.14 12.87 12.49
N VAL A 67 -2.91 12.13 11.72
CA VAL A 67 -4.02 12.68 10.93
C VAL A 67 -5.39 12.40 11.58
N THR A 68 -5.61 11.19 12.06
CA THR A 68 -6.95 10.73 12.46
C THR A 68 -7.21 10.81 13.96
N PHE A 69 -6.19 10.62 14.79
CA PHE A 69 -6.37 10.37 16.23
C PHE A 69 -5.88 11.50 17.13
N LYS A 70 -5.17 12.49 16.61
CA LYS A 70 -4.71 13.63 17.42
C LYS A 70 -5.77 14.70 17.66
N ASP A 71 -6.69 14.90 16.73
CA ASP A 71 -7.74 15.92 16.84
C ASP A 71 -9.04 15.41 17.47
N SER A 72 -9.09 14.14 17.84
CA SER A 72 -10.25 13.61 18.52
C SER A 72 -10.25 13.95 20.01
N SER A 73 -10.41 15.22 20.34
CA SER A 73 -11.15 15.64 21.55
C SER A 73 -12.59 15.12 21.54
N ALA A 74 -13.01 14.56 20.44
CA ALA A 74 -14.25 13.84 20.27
C ALA A 74 -14.07 12.41 20.78
N ALA A 75 -14.88 12.06 21.76
CA ALA A 75 -15.22 10.78 22.31
C ALA A 75 -14.53 9.56 21.70
N ALA A 76 -14.11 8.65 22.56
CA ALA A 76 -13.55 7.35 22.21
C ALA A 76 -14.04 6.89 20.84
N VAL A 77 -13.13 6.91 19.86
CA VAL A 77 -13.48 6.48 18.52
C VAL A 77 -13.86 5.03 18.61
N ASP A 78 -15.05 4.78 18.19
CA ASP A 78 -15.70 3.51 18.36
C ASP A 78 -14.92 2.40 17.66
N ASP A 79 -14.63 1.36 18.40
CA ASP A 79 -14.32 0.07 17.77
C ASP A 79 -15.45 -0.30 16.79
N THR A 80 -15.13 -1.08 15.76
CA THR A 80 -16.14 -1.60 14.82
C THR A 80 -17.36 -2.18 15.58
N LEU A 81 -18.54 -1.95 15.03
CA LEU A 81 -19.80 -2.56 15.44
C LEU A 81 -20.17 -3.60 14.37
N PRO A 82 -19.85 -4.89 14.56
CA PRO A 82 -19.92 -5.88 13.50
C PRO A 82 -21.29 -5.94 12.79
N GLU A 83 -22.40 -5.87 13.53
CA GLU A 83 -23.74 -5.94 12.96
C GLU A 83 -24.07 -4.76 12.06
N ARG A 84 -23.71 -3.55 12.47
CA ARG A 84 -23.89 -2.31 11.70
C ARG A 84 -22.99 -2.31 10.46
N ASP A 85 -21.70 -2.57 10.69
CA ASP A 85 -20.67 -2.40 9.66
C ASP A 85 -20.79 -3.47 8.56
N VAL A 86 -21.17 -4.71 8.92
CA VAL A 86 -21.45 -5.77 7.94
C VAL A 86 -22.61 -5.40 7.04
N GLU A 87 -23.72 -4.92 7.60
CA GLU A 87 -24.90 -4.57 6.79
C GLU A 87 -24.61 -3.39 5.87
N GLY A 88 -23.96 -2.34 6.39
CA GLY A 88 -23.62 -1.16 5.59
C GLY A 88 -22.62 -1.46 4.50
N ILE A 89 -21.56 -2.21 4.80
CA ILE A 89 -20.54 -2.61 3.81
C ILE A 89 -21.15 -3.56 2.76
N ALA A 90 -22.02 -4.48 3.16
CA ALA A 90 -22.72 -5.36 2.22
C ALA A 90 -23.56 -4.54 1.22
N ARG A 91 -24.29 -3.53 1.70
CA ARG A 91 -25.05 -2.60 0.83
C ARG A 91 -24.16 -1.80 -0.09
N LEU A 92 -22.98 -1.37 0.37
CA LEU A 92 -22.00 -0.67 -0.46
C LEU A 92 -21.52 -1.58 -1.61
N ILE A 93 -21.19 -2.84 -1.32
CA ILE A 93 -20.78 -3.82 -2.33
C ILE A 93 -21.90 -4.10 -3.32
N GLU A 94 -23.12 -4.33 -2.83
CA GLU A 94 -24.29 -4.62 -3.68
C GLU A 94 -24.63 -3.46 -4.62
N ARG A 95 -24.43 -2.22 -4.16
CA ARG A 95 -24.69 -1.02 -4.95
C ARG A 95 -23.65 -0.82 -6.06
N ASP A 96 -22.38 -0.96 -5.73
CA ASP A 96 -21.32 -0.37 -6.54
C ASP A 96 -20.52 -1.41 -7.33
N HIS A 97 -20.66 -2.70 -7.01
CA HIS A 97 -19.76 -3.68 -7.60
C HIS A 97 -20.39 -5.06 -7.80
N ALA A 98 -20.30 -5.57 -9.04
CA ALA A 98 -20.74 -6.92 -9.37
C ALA A 98 -19.62 -7.98 -9.14
N GLY A 99 -18.37 -7.57 -9.09
CA GLY A 99 -17.17 -8.43 -8.96
C GLY A 99 -16.83 -8.81 -7.51
N PRO A 100 -15.62 -9.35 -7.28
CA PRO A 100 -15.13 -9.68 -5.96
C PRO A 100 -14.88 -8.43 -5.11
N ALA A 101 -14.90 -8.59 -3.78
CA ALA A 101 -14.53 -7.53 -2.86
C ALA A 101 -13.40 -7.99 -1.91
N ILE A 102 -12.59 -7.06 -1.48
CA ILE A 102 -11.57 -7.28 -0.44
C ILE A 102 -11.87 -6.35 0.72
N ILE A 103 -12.07 -6.93 1.89
CA ILE A 103 -12.21 -6.19 3.14
C ILE A 103 -10.84 -6.13 3.82
N CYS A 104 -10.25 -4.94 3.81
CA CYS A 104 -8.97 -4.67 4.42
C CYS A 104 -9.18 -4.19 5.87
N ILE A 105 -9.01 -5.06 6.83
CA ILE A 105 -9.18 -4.74 8.25
C ILE A 105 -7.93 -4.01 8.74
N TYR A 106 -8.15 -2.81 9.24
CA TYR A 106 -7.12 -1.80 9.49
C TYR A 106 -7.42 -1.05 10.79
N GLY A 107 -6.66 -0.02 11.11
CA GLY A 107 -6.87 0.86 12.26
C GLY A 107 -5.58 1.11 13.03
N GLY A 108 -5.65 1.22 14.36
CA GLY A 108 -4.45 1.23 15.22
C GLY A 108 -3.78 -0.14 15.21
N GLU A 109 -4.32 -1.08 16.01
CA GLU A 109 -3.97 -2.51 15.93
C GLU A 109 -5.25 -3.35 15.97
N PRO A 110 -5.68 -3.90 14.84
CA PRO A 110 -6.93 -4.67 14.76
C PRO A 110 -7.01 -5.86 15.71
N LEU A 111 -5.87 -6.52 15.96
CA LEU A 111 -5.82 -7.70 16.83
C LEU A 111 -5.98 -7.40 18.33
N LEU A 112 -6.23 -6.14 18.69
CA LEU A 112 -6.72 -5.78 20.04
C LEU A 112 -8.19 -6.15 20.25
N VAL A 113 -8.94 -6.35 19.17
CA VAL A 113 -10.40 -6.66 19.19
C VAL A 113 -10.73 -7.94 18.40
N PRO A 114 -10.02 -9.06 18.62
CA PRO A 114 -10.13 -10.25 17.79
C PRO A 114 -11.55 -10.85 17.78
N ASP A 115 -12.28 -10.79 18.91
CA ASP A 115 -13.67 -11.29 18.97
C ASP A 115 -14.61 -10.51 18.04
N LYS A 116 -14.41 -9.20 17.93
CA LYS A 116 -15.21 -8.37 17.01
C LYS A 116 -14.90 -8.71 15.56
N LEU A 117 -13.62 -8.99 15.23
CA LEU A 117 -13.22 -9.42 13.90
C LEU A 117 -13.78 -10.79 13.54
N ASP A 118 -13.68 -11.75 14.46
CA ASP A 118 -14.28 -13.08 14.28
C ASP A 118 -15.79 -12.98 14.03
N ARG A 119 -16.48 -12.18 14.83
CA ARG A 119 -17.89 -11.89 14.68
C ARG A 119 -18.21 -11.23 13.34
N PHE A 120 -17.42 -10.23 12.95
CA PHE A 120 -17.58 -9.52 11.68
C PHE A 120 -17.48 -10.49 10.48
N ILE A 121 -16.43 -11.30 10.43
CA ILE A 121 -16.21 -12.28 9.35
C ILE A 121 -17.39 -13.28 9.29
N ALA A 122 -17.81 -13.83 10.44
CA ALA A 122 -18.91 -14.76 10.50
C ALA A 122 -20.24 -14.18 10.00
N LEU A 123 -20.53 -12.94 10.37
CA LEU A 123 -21.73 -12.24 9.92
C LEU A 123 -21.66 -11.92 8.43
N PHE A 124 -20.47 -11.57 7.94
CA PHE A 124 -20.27 -11.19 6.54
C PHE A 124 -20.54 -12.37 5.60
N HIS A 125 -20.00 -13.55 5.88
CA HIS A 125 -20.31 -14.78 5.12
C HIS A 125 -21.79 -15.12 5.12
N LYS A 126 -22.46 -14.91 6.25
CA LYS A 126 -23.91 -15.12 6.34
C LYS A 126 -24.71 -14.11 5.52
N ARG A 127 -24.23 -12.84 5.46
CA ARG A 127 -24.92 -11.75 4.76
C ARG A 127 -24.76 -11.81 3.24
N LEU A 128 -23.60 -12.27 2.76
CA LEU A 128 -23.25 -12.34 1.34
C LEU A 128 -22.68 -13.73 0.97
N PRO A 129 -23.49 -14.81 1.09
CA PRO A 129 -23.01 -16.19 0.92
C PRO A 129 -22.53 -16.50 -0.50
N ASP A 130 -23.12 -15.84 -1.51
CA ASP A 130 -22.84 -16.09 -2.93
C ASP A 130 -21.80 -15.11 -3.52
N ARG A 131 -21.20 -14.26 -2.68
CA ARG A 131 -20.24 -13.26 -3.13
C ARG A 131 -18.82 -13.68 -2.79
N THR A 132 -17.90 -13.51 -3.75
CA THR A 132 -16.48 -13.67 -3.47
C THR A 132 -15.97 -12.47 -2.67
N VAL A 133 -15.81 -12.67 -1.37
CA VAL A 133 -15.24 -11.69 -0.45
C VAL A 133 -13.99 -12.28 0.20
N ARG A 134 -12.90 -11.53 0.21
CA ARG A 134 -11.65 -11.89 0.89
C ARG A 134 -11.38 -10.93 2.03
N PHE A 135 -10.80 -11.45 3.10
CA PHE A 135 -10.39 -10.64 4.25
C PHE A 135 -8.88 -10.53 4.30
N MET A 136 -8.42 -9.30 4.51
CA MET A 136 -7.02 -8.98 4.73
C MET A 136 -6.90 -8.22 6.06
N ILE A 137 -5.85 -8.48 6.84
CA ILE A 137 -5.60 -7.78 8.09
C ILE A 137 -4.23 -7.12 8.06
N TYR A 138 -4.20 -5.81 8.30
CA TYR A 138 -2.99 -5.07 8.60
C TYR A 138 -2.69 -5.19 10.10
N THR A 139 -1.50 -5.61 10.48
CA THR A 139 -1.15 -5.79 11.89
C THR A 139 0.33 -5.49 12.15
N ASN A 140 0.64 -5.06 13.36
CA ASN A 140 2.02 -5.00 13.83
C ASN A 140 2.59 -6.38 14.22
N GLY A 141 1.77 -7.43 14.22
CA GLY A 141 2.17 -8.82 14.46
C GLY A 141 2.41 -9.23 15.92
N GLU A 142 2.41 -8.30 16.87
CA GLU A 142 2.68 -8.59 18.29
C GLU A 142 1.63 -9.50 18.93
N LEU A 143 0.38 -9.34 18.55
CA LEU A 143 -0.76 -10.04 19.13
C LEU A 143 -1.22 -11.24 18.30
N LEU A 144 -0.58 -11.51 17.17
CA LEU A 144 -1.05 -12.44 16.15
C LEU A 144 -1.31 -13.86 16.71
N LYS A 145 -0.35 -14.44 17.43
CA LYS A 145 -0.51 -15.75 18.04
C LYS A 145 -1.69 -15.79 19.01
N GLN A 146 -1.75 -14.82 19.93
CA GLN A 146 -2.83 -14.74 20.94
C GLN A 146 -4.21 -14.56 20.30
N ALA A 147 -4.31 -13.73 19.27
CA ALA A 147 -5.56 -13.48 18.56
C ALA A 147 -6.09 -14.75 17.88
N ILE A 148 -5.20 -15.52 17.22
CA ILE A 148 -5.55 -16.75 16.52
C ILE A 148 -5.91 -17.87 17.50
N GLU A 149 -5.18 -18.02 18.61
CA GLU A 149 -5.50 -18.99 19.66
C GLU A 149 -6.89 -18.73 20.26
N ARG A 150 -7.28 -17.45 20.36
CA ARG A 150 -8.59 -17.03 20.85
C ARG A 150 -9.71 -17.16 19.82
N CYS A 151 -9.41 -16.83 18.57
CA CYS A 151 -10.35 -16.76 17.45
C CYS A 151 -9.76 -17.52 16.24
N PRO A 152 -9.84 -18.87 16.18
CA PRO A 152 -9.22 -19.69 15.13
C PRO A 152 -9.67 -19.32 13.71
N ARG A 153 -10.91 -18.83 13.53
CA ARG A 153 -11.42 -18.35 12.25
C ARG A 153 -10.48 -17.30 11.60
N LEU A 154 -9.77 -16.51 12.39
CA LEU A 154 -8.80 -15.55 11.87
C LEU A 154 -7.66 -16.22 11.09
N ALA A 155 -7.31 -17.49 11.43
CA ALA A 155 -6.34 -18.25 10.65
C ALA A 155 -6.98 -19.00 9.45
N GLU A 156 -8.28 -19.31 9.53
CA GLU A 156 -8.97 -20.09 8.51
C GLU A 156 -9.50 -19.22 7.35
N GLU A 157 -10.00 -18.02 7.66
CA GLU A 157 -10.76 -17.18 6.73
C GLU A 157 -10.00 -15.95 6.24
N VAL A 158 -8.95 -15.50 6.95
CA VAL A 158 -8.15 -14.37 6.50
C VAL A 158 -7.24 -14.84 5.37
N TRP A 159 -7.43 -14.25 4.20
CA TRP A 159 -6.64 -14.58 3.02
C TRP A 159 -5.19 -14.08 3.11
N LEU A 160 -4.98 -12.87 3.67
CA LEU A 160 -3.67 -12.24 3.74
C LEU A 160 -3.48 -11.46 5.04
N TYR A 161 -2.35 -11.70 5.69
CA TYR A 161 -1.83 -10.85 6.76
C TYR A 161 -0.77 -9.90 6.22
N SER A 162 -1.03 -8.60 6.26
CA SER A 162 -0.03 -7.55 6.02
C SER A 162 0.64 -7.20 7.33
N VAL A 163 1.86 -7.70 7.52
CA VAL A 163 2.58 -7.54 8.79
C VAL A 163 3.62 -6.45 8.66
N SER A 164 3.53 -5.48 9.57
CA SER A 164 4.41 -4.32 9.59
C SER A 164 5.79 -4.69 10.14
N ILE A 165 6.79 -4.77 9.26
CA ILE A 165 8.19 -5.05 9.62
C ILE A 165 9.10 -4.08 8.88
N ASP A 166 9.88 -3.29 9.62
CA ASP A 166 10.73 -2.22 9.08
C ASP A 166 12.21 -2.59 9.17
N GLY A 167 12.60 -3.76 8.66
CA GLY A 167 13.99 -4.25 8.64
C GLY A 167 14.32 -5.20 9.78
N GLY A 168 15.62 -5.43 10.03
CA GLY A 168 16.11 -6.31 11.08
C GLY A 168 15.81 -5.78 12.50
N VAL A 169 16.13 -6.58 13.51
CA VAL A 169 15.73 -6.33 14.93
C VAL A 169 16.08 -4.91 15.40
N ARG A 170 17.26 -4.42 15.05
CA ARG A 170 17.69 -3.08 15.48
C ARG A 170 16.83 -2.00 14.84
N GLN A 171 16.77 -1.96 13.50
CA GLN A 171 16.03 -0.94 12.76
C GLN A 171 14.54 -0.98 13.11
N HIS A 172 13.94 -2.18 13.13
CA HIS A 172 12.53 -2.33 13.45
C HIS A 172 12.19 -1.83 14.85
N ASN A 173 12.89 -2.33 15.89
CA ASN A 173 12.54 -2.01 17.28
C ASN A 173 12.79 -0.54 17.64
N GLU A 174 13.73 0.13 16.97
CA GLU A 174 13.99 1.55 17.16
C GLU A 174 12.83 2.40 16.68
N ILE A 175 12.22 2.02 15.56
CA ILE A 175 11.17 2.78 14.89
C ILE A 175 9.77 2.39 15.38
N ARG A 176 9.49 1.07 15.47
CA ARG A 176 8.18 0.56 15.88
C ARG A 176 8.13 0.29 17.38
N ARG A 177 8.30 1.37 18.15
CA ARG A 177 8.32 1.30 19.61
C ARG A 177 7.05 0.65 20.17
N GLY A 178 7.23 -0.29 21.09
CA GLY A 178 6.15 -1.10 21.67
C GLY A 178 5.95 -2.43 20.95
N THR A 179 6.74 -2.71 19.90
CA THR A 179 6.84 -4.02 19.26
C THR A 179 8.24 -4.61 19.42
N ASP A 180 8.36 -5.94 19.26
CA ASP A 180 9.64 -6.65 19.23
C ASP A 180 9.66 -7.63 18.05
N LEU A 181 10.54 -7.39 17.08
CA LEU A 181 10.64 -8.22 15.89
C LEU A 181 10.91 -9.70 16.22
N ARG A 182 11.63 -10.01 17.30
CA ARG A 182 11.86 -11.40 17.70
C ARG A 182 10.56 -12.11 18.04
N ARG A 183 9.65 -11.41 18.73
CA ARG A 183 8.30 -11.92 19.05
C ARG A 183 7.44 -12.03 17.81
N ILE A 184 7.48 -11.03 16.96
CA ILE A 184 6.74 -11.04 15.67
C ILE A 184 7.16 -12.24 14.83
N ARG A 185 8.46 -12.52 14.69
CA ARG A 185 8.97 -13.70 13.99
C ARG A 185 8.46 -15.02 14.62
N GLN A 186 8.38 -15.09 15.94
CA GLN A 186 7.84 -16.28 16.63
C GLN A 186 6.34 -16.44 16.34
N ASN A 187 5.58 -15.35 16.39
CA ASN A 187 4.15 -15.33 16.09
C ASN A 187 3.88 -15.76 14.64
N LEU A 188 4.67 -15.27 13.69
CA LEU A 188 4.57 -15.66 12.28
C LEU A 188 4.89 -17.15 12.06
N ARG A 189 5.91 -17.69 12.72
CA ARG A 189 6.18 -19.13 12.67
C ARG A 189 5.03 -19.94 13.23
N SER A 190 4.42 -19.50 14.34
CA SER A 190 3.24 -20.14 14.91
C SER A 190 2.04 -20.06 13.96
N LEU A 191 1.81 -18.90 13.34
CA LEU A 191 0.76 -18.73 12.35
C LEU A 191 0.90 -19.76 11.21
N LYS A 192 2.07 -19.87 10.61
CA LYS A 192 2.31 -20.73 9.43
C LYS A 192 2.11 -22.22 9.70
N GLN A 193 2.02 -22.66 10.94
CA GLN A 193 1.72 -24.06 11.25
C GLN A 193 0.28 -24.46 10.87
N ASN A 194 -0.67 -23.51 10.91
CA ASN A 194 -2.10 -23.78 10.69
C ASN A 194 -2.74 -22.82 9.67
N TYR A 195 -1.95 -21.98 9.03
CA TYR A 195 -2.43 -20.93 8.13
C TYR A 195 -2.01 -21.22 6.69
N GLY A 196 -3.00 -21.46 5.84
CA GLY A 196 -2.79 -21.67 4.39
C GLY A 196 -2.78 -20.39 3.55
N GLY A 197 -3.06 -19.23 4.15
CA GLY A 197 -3.07 -17.96 3.46
C GLY A 197 -1.69 -17.34 3.27
N GLN A 198 -1.65 -16.07 2.91
CA GLN A 198 -0.45 -15.35 2.52
C GLN A 198 -0.01 -14.34 3.58
N VAL A 199 1.29 -14.11 3.64
CA VAL A 199 1.90 -13.08 4.49
C VAL A 199 2.63 -12.08 3.62
N LEU A 200 2.22 -10.82 3.71
CA LEU A 200 2.90 -9.67 3.15
C LEU A 200 3.74 -9.00 4.23
N MET A 201 5.03 -8.88 4.01
CA MET A 201 5.86 -7.99 4.80
C MET A 201 5.72 -6.57 4.29
N TRP A 202 5.18 -5.69 5.13
CA TRP A 202 4.98 -4.27 4.84
C TRP A 202 5.98 -3.43 5.59
N SER A 203 6.81 -2.67 4.88
CA SER A 203 7.79 -1.76 5.46
C SER A 203 7.44 -0.30 5.20
N THR A 204 7.61 0.55 6.21
CA THR A 204 7.51 2.01 6.06
C THR A 204 8.90 2.60 6.22
N LEU A 205 9.40 3.23 5.15
CA LEU A 205 10.75 3.80 5.11
C LEU A 205 10.76 5.27 5.55
N ARG A 206 11.62 5.58 6.49
CA ARG A 206 11.95 6.93 6.94
C ARG A 206 13.38 7.26 6.54
N GLU A 207 13.74 8.53 6.62
CA GLU A 207 15.05 9.03 6.21
C GLU A 207 16.23 8.27 6.84
N GLU A 208 16.09 7.81 8.07
CA GLU A 208 17.14 7.09 8.80
C GLU A 208 17.18 5.58 8.56
N GLN A 209 16.31 5.05 7.68
CA GLN A 209 16.17 3.61 7.44
C GLN A 209 16.77 3.18 6.11
N SER A 210 17.32 1.97 6.08
CA SER A 210 17.80 1.30 4.88
C SER A 210 16.71 0.42 4.30
N LEU A 211 16.46 0.54 3.00
CA LEU A 211 15.62 -0.39 2.24
C LEU A 211 16.26 -1.77 2.19
N ARG A 212 17.60 -1.83 2.12
CA ARG A 212 18.35 -3.10 2.11
C ARG A 212 18.12 -3.90 3.38
N ASP A 213 18.13 -3.26 4.55
CA ASP A 213 17.86 -3.95 5.83
C ASP A 213 16.43 -4.53 5.86
N CYS A 214 15.45 -3.82 5.27
CA CYS A 214 14.10 -4.35 5.10
C CYS A 214 14.07 -5.55 4.14
N PHE A 215 14.77 -5.47 3.03
CA PHE A 215 14.83 -6.53 2.04
C PHE A 215 15.54 -7.79 2.57
N ASP A 216 16.64 -7.65 3.30
CA ASP A 216 17.35 -8.77 3.90
C ASP A 216 16.47 -9.51 4.92
N GLU A 217 15.66 -8.77 5.69
CA GLU A 217 14.64 -9.38 6.55
C GLU A 217 13.57 -10.12 5.76
N PHE A 218 13.07 -9.52 4.67
CA PHE A 218 12.12 -10.19 3.78
C PHE A 218 12.69 -11.49 3.23
N ILE A 219 13.91 -11.49 2.69
CA ILE A 219 14.56 -12.71 2.16
C ILE A 219 14.69 -13.78 3.25
N SER A 220 15.07 -13.40 4.47
CA SER A 220 15.15 -14.35 5.59
C SER A 220 13.80 -15.00 5.91
N LEU A 221 12.72 -14.24 5.88
CA LEU A 221 11.36 -14.75 6.09
C LEU A 221 10.84 -15.54 4.89
N HIS A 222 11.15 -15.10 3.68
CA HIS A 222 10.76 -15.76 2.43
C HIS A 222 11.40 -17.13 2.28
N ASP A 223 12.71 -17.24 2.46
CA ASP A 223 13.46 -18.48 2.33
C ASP A 223 13.05 -19.54 3.37
N THR A 224 12.43 -19.11 4.47
CA THR A 224 11.84 -20.00 5.48
C THR A 224 10.34 -20.25 5.26
N GLY A 225 9.76 -19.79 4.15
CA GLY A 225 8.35 -19.98 3.79
C GLY A 225 7.35 -19.18 4.64
N ILE A 226 7.82 -18.17 5.38
CA ILE A 226 6.99 -17.35 6.26
C ILE A 226 6.35 -16.20 5.48
N ALA A 227 7.14 -15.37 4.78
CA ALA A 227 6.64 -14.25 3.99
C ALA A 227 6.52 -14.65 2.51
N ASN A 228 5.40 -14.28 1.90
CA ASN A 228 5.14 -14.51 0.48
C ASN A 228 5.47 -13.28 -0.36
N HIS A 229 5.21 -12.08 0.18
CA HIS A 229 5.26 -10.81 -0.54
C HIS A 229 6.03 -9.77 0.25
N PHE A 230 6.64 -8.83 -0.47
CA PHE A 230 7.32 -7.67 0.07
C PHE A 230 6.79 -6.38 -0.54
N PHE A 231 6.46 -5.43 0.33
CA PHE A 231 6.01 -4.10 -0.02
C PHE A 231 6.70 -3.08 0.87
N TRP A 232 7.01 -1.90 0.34
CA TRP A 232 7.45 -0.77 1.14
C TRP A 232 6.81 0.52 0.65
N HIS A 233 6.75 1.50 1.51
CA HIS A 233 6.42 2.86 1.12
C HIS A 233 7.26 3.86 1.93
N TRP A 234 7.47 5.03 1.36
CA TRP A 234 8.08 6.13 2.11
C TRP A 234 7.07 6.69 3.09
N VAL A 235 7.53 7.01 4.30
CA VAL A 235 6.64 7.55 5.34
C VAL A 235 5.91 8.80 4.84
N GLU A 236 4.62 8.82 4.98
CA GLU A 236 3.74 9.91 4.57
C GLU A 236 3.62 10.94 5.68
N THR A 237 4.64 11.80 5.79
CA THR A 237 4.67 12.93 6.71
C THR A 237 4.65 14.24 5.94
N GLY A 238 4.10 15.32 6.54
CA GLY A 238 4.08 16.64 5.93
C GLY A 238 5.46 17.31 5.87
N GLU A 239 6.40 16.90 6.73
CA GLU A 239 7.71 17.50 6.85
C GLU A 239 8.69 16.96 5.79
N PRO A 240 9.50 17.83 5.17
CA PRO A 240 10.50 17.42 4.20
C PRO A 240 11.62 16.59 4.87
N MET A 241 12.27 15.74 4.09
CA MET A 241 13.51 15.08 4.47
C MET A 241 14.59 16.13 4.68
N ARG A 242 15.46 15.91 5.66
CA ARG A 242 16.56 16.82 6.00
C ARG A 242 17.71 16.73 4.99
N ASP A 243 18.02 15.50 4.59
CA ASP A 243 19.06 15.19 3.61
C ASP A 243 18.49 14.26 2.52
N VAL A 244 17.67 14.84 1.64
CA VAL A 244 17.09 14.09 0.52
C VAL A 244 18.16 13.55 -0.44
N ALA A 245 19.26 14.25 -0.62
CA ALA A 245 20.32 13.81 -1.52
C ALA A 245 21.04 12.58 -0.98
N GLY A 246 21.43 12.60 0.29
CA GLY A 246 22.05 11.45 0.95
C GLY A 246 21.09 10.25 1.00
N TYR A 247 19.80 10.50 1.30
CA TYR A 247 18.79 9.44 1.30
C TYR A 247 18.58 8.84 -0.09
N ALA A 248 18.48 9.66 -1.13
CA ALA A 248 18.31 9.20 -2.51
C ALA A 248 19.49 8.34 -2.98
N ASN A 249 20.73 8.75 -2.65
CA ASN A 249 21.92 7.98 -2.98
C ASN A 249 21.92 6.61 -2.25
N ALA A 250 21.60 6.58 -0.97
CA ALA A 250 21.50 5.32 -0.21
C ALA A 250 20.39 4.42 -0.77
N TYR A 251 19.22 5.00 -1.05
CA TYR A 251 18.11 4.27 -1.64
C TYR A 251 18.46 3.68 -3.00
N GLU A 252 19.16 4.41 -3.86
CA GLU A 252 19.59 3.90 -5.16
C GLU A 252 20.52 2.70 -5.00
N LEU A 253 21.53 2.79 -4.14
CA LEU A 253 22.45 1.69 -3.88
C LEU A 253 21.73 0.44 -3.36
N ASP A 254 20.81 0.64 -2.41
CA ASP A 254 19.98 -0.44 -1.87
C ASP A 254 19.12 -1.07 -2.96
N LEU A 255 18.43 -0.25 -3.78
CA LEU A 255 17.55 -0.73 -4.84
C LEU A 255 18.33 -1.51 -5.92
N ARG A 256 19.51 -1.01 -6.34
CA ARG A 256 20.37 -1.74 -7.29
C ARG A 256 20.79 -3.09 -6.74
N SER A 257 21.17 -3.18 -5.48
CA SER A 257 21.52 -4.44 -4.84
C SER A 257 20.32 -5.41 -4.72
N ILE A 258 19.12 -4.87 -4.51
CA ILE A 258 17.87 -5.65 -4.57
C ILE A 258 17.63 -6.18 -5.98
N MET A 259 17.82 -5.35 -7.00
CA MET A 259 17.66 -5.76 -8.41
C MET A 259 18.63 -6.86 -8.81
N GLU A 260 19.88 -6.80 -8.35
CA GLU A 260 20.87 -7.87 -8.57
C GLU A 260 20.39 -9.21 -7.95
N THR A 261 19.90 -9.15 -6.71
CA THR A 261 19.33 -10.33 -6.03
C THR A 261 18.08 -10.85 -6.76
N TYR A 262 17.18 -9.95 -7.15
CA TYR A 262 15.97 -10.28 -7.93
C TYR A 262 16.33 -11.00 -9.24
N LEU A 263 17.29 -10.49 -10.00
CA LEU A 263 17.78 -11.12 -11.21
C LEU A 263 18.44 -12.49 -10.93
N ALA A 264 19.26 -12.59 -9.89
CA ALA A 264 19.88 -13.86 -9.54
C ALA A 264 18.83 -14.95 -9.25
N ARG A 265 17.78 -14.63 -8.48
CA ARG A 265 16.65 -15.54 -8.19
C ARG A 265 15.87 -15.87 -9.46
N LEU A 266 15.58 -14.87 -10.28
CA LEU A 266 14.88 -15.08 -11.56
C LEU A 266 15.67 -15.98 -12.53
N SER A 267 17.01 -15.98 -12.47
CA SER A 267 17.85 -16.92 -13.25
C SER A 267 17.63 -18.38 -12.89
N HIS A 268 17.08 -18.66 -11.72
CA HIS A 268 16.70 -19.97 -11.25
C HIS A 268 15.18 -20.22 -11.32
N SER A 269 14.46 -19.44 -12.13
CA SER A 269 13.00 -19.49 -12.27
C SER A 269 12.23 -19.09 -10.99
N GLU A 270 12.91 -18.46 -10.04
CA GLU A 270 12.28 -17.96 -8.82
C GLU A 270 11.91 -16.49 -9.00
N LEU A 271 10.62 -16.22 -9.17
CA LEU A 271 10.09 -14.87 -9.23
C LEU A 271 9.75 -14.40 -7.81
N LEU A 272 10.59 -13.54 -7.25
CA LEU A 272 10.30 -12.90 -5.96
C LEU A 272 9.09 -11.99 -6.09
N SER A 273 8.16 -12.09 -5.16
CA SER A 273 7.01 -11.20 -5.10
C SER A 273 7.37 -9.91 -4.38
N ILE A 274 7.97 -9.00 -5.11
CA ILE A 274 8.28 -7.63 -4.67
C ILE A 274 7.32 -6.71 -5.41
N VAL A 275 6.29 -6.22 -4.73
CA VAL A 275 5.13 -5.56 -5.33
C VAL A 275 5.55 -4.42 -6.26
N HIS A 276 6.36 -3.48 -5.79
CA HIS A 276 6.77 -2.32 -6.59
C HIS A 276 7.59 -2.67 -7.83
N ILE A 277 8.47 -3.67 -7.73
CA ILE A 277 9.30 -4.09 -8.85
C ILE A 277 8.41 -4.77 -9.90
N ASN A 278 7.60 -5.73 -9.49
CA ASN A 278 6.79 -6.50 -10.43
C ASN A 278 5.69 -5.65 -11.10
N GLU A 279 5.08 -4.73 -10.35
CA GLU A 279 4.13 -3.77 -10.90
C GLU A 279 4.79 -2.85 -11.94
N LEU A 280 5.97 -2.32 -11.63
CA LEU A 280 6.67 -1.45 -12.56
C LEU A 280 7.17 -2.23 -13.79
N VAL A 281 7.61 -3.48 -13.63
CA VAL A 281 7.96 -4.37 -14.76
C VAL A 281 6.74 -4.60 -15.66
N LEU A 282 5.55 -4.84 -15.09
CA LEU A 282 4.30 -4.94 -15.86
C LEU A 282 4.03 -3.67 -16.65
N TYR A 283 4.15 -2.49 -16.04
CA TYR A 283 3.97 -1.22 -16.74
C TYR A 283 5.00 -1.03 -17.87
N TYR A 284 6.26 -1.36 -17.64
CA TYR A 284 7.31 -1.26 -18.66
C TYR A 284 7.04 -2.18 -19.86
N LEU A 285 6.65 -3.42 -19.61
CA LEU A 285 6.50 -4.43 -20.66
C LEU A 285 5.17 -4.32 -21.40
N THR A 286 4.11 -3.85 -20.77
CA THR A 286 2.77 -3.78 -21.37
C THR A 286 2.38 -2.36 -21.81
N GLY A 287 3.01 -1.33 -21.28
CA GLY A 287 2.61 0.07 -21.50
C GLY A 287 1.29 0.45 -20.86
N LYS A 288 0.75 -0.39 -19.98
CA LYS A 288 -0.53 -0.13 -19.32
C LYS A 288 -0.39 1.02 -18.33
N SER A 289 -1.01 2.15 -18.63
CA SER A 289 -1.11 3.27 -17.69
C SER A 289 -2.07 2.93 -16.55
N ARG A 290 -1.75 3.39 -15.34
CA ARG A 290 -2.62 3.26 -14.17
C ARG A 290 -3.97 3.96 -14.37
N GLY A 291 -3.95 5.16 -14.95
CA GLY A 291 -5.14 5.96 -15.24
C GLY A 291 -5.80 6.62 -14.02
N SER A 292 -5.24 6.42 -12.81
CA SER A 292 -5.75 6.98 -11.56
C SER A 292 -4.61 7.35 -10.62
N SER A 293 -4.91 7.92 -9.45
CA SER A 293 -3.97 7.94 -8.31
C SER A 293 -3.61 6.52 -7.87
N GLY A 294 -2.56 6.37 -7.05
CA GLY A 294 -2.09 5.05 -6.62
C GLY A 294 -3.20 4.17 -6.05
N CYS A 295 -4.05 4.72 -5.20
CA CYS A 295 -5.19 4.01 -4.58
C CYS A 295 -6.54 4.20 -5.29
N GLY A 296 -6.63 5.06 -6.30
CA GLY A 296 -7.86 5.27 -7.07
C GLY A 296 -9.02 5.86 -6.30
N VAL A 297 -8.76 6.70 -5.28
CA VAL A 297 -9.81 7.33 -4.45
C VAL A 297 -10.81 8.13 -5.27
N GLU A 298 -10.37 8.74 -6.38
CA GLU A 298 -11.21 9.51 -7.28
C GLU A 298 -12.17 8.66 -8.14
N LEU A 299 -11.99 7.34 -8.15
CA LEU A 299 -12.77 6.42 -8.96
C LEU A 299 -13.90 5.72 -8.18
N ALA A 300 -14.10 6.06 -6.91
CA ALA A 300 -15.08 5.40 -6.03
C ALA A 300 -14.93 3.85 -5.98
N ARG A 301 -13.69 3.36 -5.99
CA ARG A 301 -13.35 1.92 -5.98
C ARG A 301 -12.60 1.50 -4.72
N ASN A 302 -12.33 2.45 -3.86
CA ASN A 302 -11.65 2.28 -2.59
C ASN A 302 -12.37 3.14 -1.54
N TYR A 303 -12.81 2.51 -0.46
CA TYR A 303 -13.54 3.16 0.62
C TYR A 303 -12.95 2.81 1.97
N ASP A 304 -13.03 3.75 2.91
CA ASP A 304 -12.72 3.53 4.31
C ASP A 304 -13.97 3.68 5.18
N VAL A 305 -14.19 2.71 6.06
CA VAL A 305 -15.27 2.73 7.04
C VAL A 305 -14.66 2.84 8.44
N MET A 306 -14.93 3.97 9.10
CA MET A 306 -14.43 4.26 10.43
C MET A 306 -15.54 4.82 11.32
N GLY A 307 -15.91 4.10 12.39
CA GLY A 307 -16.98 4.51 13.29
C GLY A 307 -18.33 4.73 12.59
N GLY A 308 -18.59 4.00 11.51
CA GLY A 308 -19.75 4.16 10.64
C GLY A 308 -19.63 5.28 9.59
N GLN A 309 -18.64 6.16 9.65
CA GLN A 309 -18.38 7.09 8.55
C GLN A 309 -17.78 6.35 7.36
N VAL A 310 -18.25 6.68 6.16
CA VAL A 310 -17.67 6.22 4.90
C VAL A 310 -16.84 7.35 4.32
N ARG A 311 -15.57 7.08 4.04
CA ARG A 311 -14.60 8.06 3.55
C ARG A 311 -13.91 7.53 2.30
N PRO A 312 -13.33 8.39 1.46
CA PRO A 312 -12.46 7.95 0.37
C PRO A 312 -11.11 7.42 0.89
N CYS A 313 -10.66 7.89 2.06
CA CYS A 313 -9.48 7.44 2.77
C CYS A 313 -9.60 7.79 4.25
N ALA A 314 -9.20 6.88 5.16
CA ALA A 314 -9.22 7.10 6.61
C ALA A 314 -8.32 8.26 7.06
N ASP A 315 -7.24 8.51 6.30
CA ASP A 315 -6.25 9.53 6.61
C ASP A 315 -6.63 10.93 6.09
N LEU A 316 -7.75 11.05 5.36
CA LEU A 316 -8.32 12.35 5.02
C LEU A 316 -9.10 12.94 6.21
N PRO A 317 -9.09 14.27 6.36
CA PRO A 317 -9.91 14.96 7.36
C PRO A 317 -11.40 14.61 7.27
N PRO A 318 -12.16 14.67 8.38
CA PRO A 318 -13.57 14.26 8.42
C PRO A 318 -14.50 14.97 7.43
N GLU A 319 -14.16 16.20 7.02
CA GLU A 319 -14.92 16.98 6.03
C GLU A 319 -14.92 16.34 4.63
N TYR A 320 -14.01 15.41 4.35
CA TYR A 320 -14.00 14.62 3.13
C TYR A 320 -14.86 13.35 3.23
N ALA A 321 -15.63 13.17 4.32
CA ALA A 321 -16.51 12.02 4.45
C ALA A 321 -17.57 12.03 3.34
N LEU A 322 -17.75 10.88 2.70
CA LEU A 322 -18.77 10.66 1.67
C LEU A 322 -20.16 10.48 2.29
N GLY A 323 -20.22 10.11 3.55
CA GLY A 323 -21.45 9.84 4.27
C GLY A 323 -21.26 8.86 5.42
N ARG A 324 -22.28 8.08 5.71
CA ARG A 324 -22.24 7.17 6.85
C ARG A 324 -23.14 5.94 6.73
N ILE A 325 -22.80 4.94 7.52
CA ILE A 325 -23.63 3.79 7.85
C ILE A 325 -24.33 4.11 9.16
N GLU A 326 -25.64 4.11 9.15
CA GLU A 326 -26.48 4.33 10.33
C GLU A 326 -26.49 3.11 11.25
N ASN A 327 -27.01 3.26 12.48
CA ASN A 327 -27.01 2.16 13.46
C ASN A 327 -27.79 0.92 13.03
N ASP A 328 -28.78 1.06 12.15
CA ASP A 328 -29.54 -0.02 11.56
C ASP A 328 -28.87 -0.63 10.31
N GLY A 329 -27.66 -0.18 9.96
CA GLY A 329 -26.93 -0.61 8.78
C GLY A 329 -27.40 0.05 7.47
N SER A 330 -28.32 1.01 7.52
CA SER A 330 -28.67 1.77 6.31
C SER A 330 -27.50 2.64 5.88
N LEU A 331 -27.35 2.84 4.55
CA LEU A 331 -26.23 3.52 3.94
C LEU A 331 -26.68 4.83 3.30
N ALA A 332 -26.13 5.94 3.73
CA ALA A 332 -26.33 7.27 3.16
C ALA A 332 -24.99 7.87 2.74
N ILE A 333 -24.68 7.80 1.44
CA ILE A 333 -23.43 8.34 0.90
C ILE A 333 -23.64 9.12 -0.41
N SER A 334 -22.75 10.08 -0.67
CA SER A 334 -22.63 10.82 -1.91
C SER A 334 -21.15 10.85 -2.33
N GLU A 335 -20.87 10.54 -3.57
CA GLU A 335 -19.53 10.50 -4.15
C GLU A 335 -19.21 11.77 -4.96
N SER A 336 -20.03 12.79 -4.83
CA SER A 336 -19.78 14.08 -5.48
C SER A 336 -18.51 14.72 -4.95
N GLY A 337 -17.65 15.18 -5.85
CA GLY A 337 -16.43 15.92 -5.50
C GLY A 337 -15.18 15.07 -5.29
N LEU A 338 -15.24 13.75 -5.51
CA LEU A 338 -14.05 12.89 -5.44
C LEU A 338 -12.98 13.29 -6.47
N GLU A 339 -13.39 13.80 -7.61
CA GLU A 339 -12.50 14.32 -8.66
C GLU A 339 -11.62 15.46 -8.16
N MET A 340 -12.09 16.28 -7.22
CA MET A 340 -11.33 17.37 -6.64
C MET A 340 -10.13 16.89 -5.78
N LEU A 341 -10.17 15.66 -5.30
CA LEU A 341 -9.07 15.07 -4.53
C LEU A 341 -7.77 14.93 -5.34
N VAL A 342 -7.85 15.02 -6.66
CA VAL A 342 -6.70 14.87 -7.56
C VAL A 342 -6.40 16.12 -8.39
N ASP A 343 -7.05 17.25 -8.13
CA ASP A 343 -6.81 18.53 -8.82
C ASP A 343 -5.36 19.03 -8.67
N TYR A 344 -4.69 18.65 -7.58
CA TYR A 344 -3.27 18.95 -7.38
C TYR A 344 -2.37 18.40 -8.51
N LYS A 345 -2.81 17.37 -9.24
CA LYS A 345 -2.04 16.80 -10.36
C LYS A 345 -1.77 17.82 -11.46
N HIS A 346 -2.74 18.70 -11.75
CA HIS A 346 -2.54 19.82 -12.67
C HIS A 346 -1.50 20.80 -12.13
N ALA A 347 -1.63 21.13 -10.85
CA ALA A 347 -0.73 22.05 -10.17
C ALA A 347 0.72 21.55 -10.13
N LEU A 348 0.91 20.28 -9.86
CA LEU A 348 2.23 19.64 -9.85
C LEU A 348 2.79 19.29 -11.23
N GLY A 349 2.03 19.48 -12.31
CA GLY A 349 2.43 19.11 -13.67
C GLY A 349 2.57 17.61 -13.88
N CYS A 350 1.76 16.81 -13.16
CA CYS A 350 1.83 15.35 -13.24
C CYS A 350 1.58 14.83 -14.66
N TYR A 351 0.68 15.46 -15.41
CA TYR A 351 0.31 15.03 -16.76
C TYR A 351 1.43 15.23 -17.79
N ASP A 352 2.37 16.14 -17.51
CA ASP A 352 3.56 16.36 -18.32
C ASP A 352 4.79 15.58 -17.78
N CYS A 353 4.60 14.80 -16.71
CA CYS A 353 5.64 14.03 -16.05
C CYS A 353 5.81 12.66 -16.70
N GLY A 354 7.04 12.31 -17.11
CA GLY A 354 7.34 11.05 -17.79
C GLY A 354 7.05 9.77 -17.01
N VAL A 355 6.84 9.85 -15.67
CA VAL A 355 6.53 8.69 -14.83
C VAL A 355 5.07 8.65 -14.34
N HIS A 356 4.24 9.58 -14.75
CA HIS A 356 2.85 9.68 -14.28
C HIS A 356 2.02 8.43 -14.60
N SER A 357 2.26 7.78 -15.73
CA SER A 357 1.55 6.56 -16.12
C SER A 357 1.71 5.43 -15.11
N TYR A 358 2.83 5.37 -14.41
CA TYR A 358 3.07 4.45 -13.30
C TYR A 358 2.69 5.07 -11.94
N CYS A 359 3.21 6.24 -11.61
CA CYS A 359 3.03 6.90 -10.33
C CYS A 359 1.57 7.25 -10.03
N GLY A 360 0.79 7.62 -11.06
CA GLY A 360 -0.60 8.04 -10.91
C GLY A 360 -0.79 9.37 -10.17
N GLY A 361 0.28 10.12 -9.90
CA GLY A 361 0.25 11.37 -9.13
C GLY A 361 0.37 11.16 -7.61
N ARG A 362 0.66 9.93 -7.15
CA ARG A 362 0.94 9.61 -5.75
C ARG A 362 -0.30 9.70 -4.82
N CYS A 363 -0.07 9.81 -3.51
CA CYS A 363 -1.09 9.84 -2.48
C CYS A 363 -1.81 11.21 -2.41
N PRO A 364 -3.13 11.27 -2.59
CA PRO A 364 -3.90 12.50 -2.45
C PRO A 364 -3.85 13.10 -1.04
N VAL A 365 -3.85 12.28 0.01
CA VAL A 365 -3.73 12.75 1.39
C VAL A 365 -2.45 13.56 1.55
N GLN A 366 -1.34 13.01 1.08
CA GLN A 366 -0.06 13.69 1.14
C GLN A 366 -0.04 14.97 0.31
N ALA A 367 -0.62 14.94 -0.89
CA ALA A 367 -0.71 16.14 -1.73
C ALA A 367 -1.51 17.26 -1.06
N LEU A 368 -2.54 16.94 -0.28
CA LEU A 368 -3.38 17.91 0.42
C LEU A 368 -2.79 18.37 1.76
N THR A 369 -1.99 17.55 2.43
CA THR A 369 -1.55 17.81 3.81
C THR A 369 -0.05 18.10 3.95
N SER A 370 0.77 17.78 2.96
CA SER A 370 2.22 17.97 3.01
C SER A 370 2.65 19.37 2.55
N THR A 371 3.87 19.75 2.95
CA THR A 371 4.54 20.90 2.37
C THR A 371 4.90 20.65 0.91
N VAL A 372 5.07 21.72 0.16
CA VAL A 372 5.50 21.69 -1.24
C VAL A 372 6.85 21.00 -1.40
N ASP A 373 7.80 21.31 -0.53
CA ASP A 373 9.13 20.71 -0.55
C ASP A 373 9.06 19.19 -0.37
N ARG A 374 8.18 18.71 0.51
CA ARG A 374 7.98 17.27 0.68
C ARG A 374 7.42 16.60 -0.56
N LEU A 375 6.46 17.22 -1.23
CA LEU A 375 5.90 16.71 -2.49
C LEU A 375 6.95 16.63 -3.59
N VAL A 376 7.79 17.65 -3.71
CA VAL A 376 8.91 17.66 -4.67
C VAL A 376 9.88 16.52 -4.40
N GLN A 377 10.25 16.30 -3.13
CA GLN A 377 11.12 15.18 -2.73
C GLN A 377 10.53 13.82 -3.12
N TYR A 378 9.24 13.62 -2.94
CA TYR A 378 8.57 12.39 -3.41
C TYR A 378 8.62 12.23 -4.93
N CYS A 379 8.41 13.31 -5.67
CA CYS A 379 8.54 13.27 -7.14
C CYS A 379 9.97 12.88 -7.57
N GLN A 380 10.99 13.40 -6.89
CA GLN A 380 12.39 13.03 -7.13
C GLN A 380 12.65 11.56 -6.85
N MET A 381 12.22 11.08 -5.68
CA MET A 381 12.38 9.67 -5.28
C MET A 381 11.64 8.72 -6.23
N MET A 382 10.43 9.07 -6.66
CA MET A 382 9.66 8.26 -7.60
C MET A 382 10.36 8.14 -8.97
N ARG A 383 10.90 9.23 -9.48
CA ARG A 383 11.66 9.21 -10.73
C ARG A 383 12.93 8.37 -10.61
N LEU A 384 13.65 8.51 -9.51
CA LEU A 384 14.80 7.67 -9.21
C LEU A 384 14.43 6.19 -9.20
N HIS A 385 13.35 5.83 -8.49
CA HIS A 385 12.86 4.46 -8.42
C HIS A 385 12.57 3.88 -9.81
N VAL A 386 11.82 4.62 -10.62
CA VAL A 386 11.47 4.23 -11.99
C VAL A 386 12.72 4.08 -12.86
N ALA A 387 13.65 5.05 -12.81
CA ALA A 387 14.87 5.02 -13.60
C ALA A 387 15.75 3.81 -13.27
N VAL A 388 15.99 3.55 -11.99
CA VAL A 388 16.84 2.44 -11.55
C VAL A 388 16.28 1.10 -12.02
N ILE A 389 14.97 0.86 -11.86
CA ILE A 389 14.37 -0.41 -12.32
C ILE A 389 14.39 -0.49 -13.85
N GLY A 390 14.20 0.64 -14.55
CA GLY A 390 14.30 0.73 -15.99
C GLY A 390 15.63 0.23 -16.56
N ASP A 391 16.74 0.45 -15.85
CA ASP A 391 18.06 -0.04 -16.25
C ASP A 391 18.12 -1.59 -16.37
N TYR A 392 17.27 -2.30 -15.65
CA TYR A 392 17.25 -3.76 -15.61
C TYR A 392 16.18 -4.40 -16.49
N ILE A 393 15.26 -3.62 -17.07
CA ILE A 393 14.06 -4.17 -17.73
C ILE A 393 14.36 -5.12 -18.87
N GLY A 394 15.37 -4.81 -19.68
CA GLY A 394 15.76 -5.67 -20.80
C GLY A 394 16.29 -7.04 -20.37
N GLU A 395 17.00 -7.09 -19.25
CA GLU A 395 17.51 -8.34 -18.69
C GLU A 395 16.39 -9.14 -17.99
N ILE A 396 15.47 -8.44 -17.32
CA ILE A 396 14.28 -9.05 -16.73
C ILE A 396 13.43 -9.71 -17.83
N GLU A 397 13.12 -8.99 -18.92
CA GLU A 397 12.32 -9.51 -20.04
C GLU A 397 12.91 -10.78 -20.64
N LYS A 398 14.24 -10.81 -20.86
CA LYS A 398 14.95 -12.00 -21.36
C LYS A 398 14.76 -13.20 -20.42
N ARG A 399 14.90 -13.00 -19.11
CA ARG A 399 14.77 -14.10 -18.13
C ARG A 399 13.33 -14.56 -17.96
N LEU A 400 12.37 -13.65 -17.96
CA LEU A 400 10.95 -14.00 -17.95
C LEU A 400 10.61 -14.88 -19.16
N THR A 401 11.07 -14.47 -20.36
CA THR A 401 10.87 -15.24 -21.60
C THR A 401 11.55 -16.60 -21.53
N HIS A 402 12.81 -16.65 -21.07
CA HIS A 402 13.57 -17.91 -20.93
C HIS A 402 12.87 -18.93 -20.03
N HIS A 403 12.27 -18.48 -18.94
CA HIS A 403 11.58 -19.32 -17.97
C HIS A 403 10.08 -19.45 -18.23
N SER A 404 9.56 -18.91 -19.36
CA SER A 404 8.13 -18.94 -19.71
C SER A 404 7.24 -18.30 -18.64
N ILE A 405 7.74 -17.30 -17.90
CA ILE A 405 6.98 -16.53 -16.93
C ILE A 405 6.20 -15.46 -17.68
N THR A 406 4.87 -15.49 -17.55
CA THR A 406 3.96 -14.61 -18.29
C THR A 406 3.67 -13.32 -17.53
N MET A 407 3.05 -12.34 -18.20
CA MET A 407 2.54 -11.11 -17.54
C MET A 407 1.44 -11.44 -16.51
N ARG A 408 0.69 -12.52 -16.73
CA ARG A 408 -0.29 -13.02 -15.75
C ARG A 408 0.41 -13.55 -14.50
N ASP A 409 1.51 -14.30 -14.64
CA ASP A 409 2.29 -14.78 -13.50
C ASP A 409 2.86 -13.62 -12.68
N LEU A 410 3.35 -12.55 -13.33
CA LEU A 410 3.78 -11.34 -12.65
C LEU A 410 2.63 -10.71 -11.87
N TRP A 411 1.46 -10.59 -12.49
CA TRP A 411 0.27 -10.04 -11.85
C TRP A 411 -0.16 -10.89 -10.64
N GLU A 412 -0.36 -12.18 -10.83
CA GLU A 412 -0.90 -13.07 -9.81
C GLU A 412 0.04 -13.25 -8.60
N ARG A 413 1.35 -13.11 -8.83
CA ARG A 413 2.34 -13.25 -7.75
C ARG A 413 2.61 -11.97 -6.96
N SER A 414 2.35 -10.81 -7.54
CA SER A 414 2.73 -9.54 -6.90
C SER A 414 1.63 -8.53 -6.79
N ALA A 415 0.68 -8.56 -7.69
CA ALA A 415 -0.43 -7.60 -7.71
C ALA A 415 -1.75 -8.27 -7.27
N TYR A 416 -1.67 -9.06 -6.23
CA TYR A 416 -2.83 -9.73 -5.63
C TYR A 416 -3.91 -8.75 -5.15
N TYR A 417 -3.60 -7.48 -5.07
CA TYR A 417 -4.59 -6.42 -4.86
C TYR A 417 -5.35 -6.11 -6.14
N ALA A 418 -5.81 -4.93 -6.28
CA ALA A 418 -6.34 -4.33 -7.48
C ALA A 418 -5.32 -3.36 -8.08
N GLN A 419 -5.54 -2.91 -9.30
CA GLN A 419 -4.81 -1.78 -9.88
C GLN A 419 -4.92 -0.49 -9.06
N LEU A 420 -5.90 -0.44 -8.17
CA LEU A 420 -6.27 0.72 -7.37
C LEU A 420 -5.76 0.68 -5.93
N THR A 421 -4.84 -0.20 -5.61
CA THR A 421 -4.12 -0.12 -4.34
C THR A 421 -2.89 0.76 -4.47
N ASP A 422 -2.41 1.29 -3.35
CA ASP A 422 -1.16 2.02 -3.32
C ASP A 422 0.01 1.05 -3.52
N VAL A 423 0.32 0.76 -4.78
CA VAL A 423 1.41 -0.14 -5.21
C VAL A 423 2.66 0.63 -5.63
N THR A 424 2.72 1.92 -5.34
CA THR A 424 3.91 2.75 -5.53
C THR A 424 4.59 3.01 -4.19
N PRO A 425 5.93 3.11 -4.17
CA PRO A 425 6.68 3.37 -2.94
C PRO A 425 6.27 4.62 -2.22
#